data_9a3253ab9c40ee4d7837c1f0adde8b84
#
_entry.id   9a3253ab9c40ee4d7837c1f0adde8b84
#
_cell.length_a   1.000
_cell.length_b   1.000
_cell.length_c   1.000
_cell.angle_alpha   90.00
_cell.angle_beta   90.00
_cell.angle_gamma   90.00
#
_symmetry.space_group_name_H-M   'P 1'
#
loop_
_entity.id
_entity.type
_entity.pdbx_description
1 polymer ?
#
loop_
_entity_poly.entity_id
_entity_poly.type
_entity_poly.pdbx_seq_one_letter_code
_entity_poly.pdbx_strand_id
1 'polypeptide(L)'
;MELAITKNTVELEQLESVIKQNIGAFYEVGRALMEIRDRGLYKDVLGFETFEAYCKSRWDFNRAYAYRLIGSAQVVDAVSPIGIQIPSNERQTRPLARLEPSQQREAWQKAVETAPEGKVTAAHVSKVVKEITGEQPKNKPEPKPTIPEHNEDSDALFHLKRWWKKTTKKDRRVFIEWTKEEGL
;
A
#
# COMPACT_ATOMS: atom_id res chain seq x y z
N MET A 1 1.11 21.27 -31.85
CA MET A 1 1.79 20.77 -30.63
C MET A 1 1.30 21.51 -29.38
N GLU A 2 1.18 22.82 -29.39
CA GLU A 2 0.73 23.69 -28.28
C GLU A 2 -0.68 23.37 -27.76
N LEU A 3 -1.66 23.15 -28.64
CA LEU A 3 -3.04 22.78 -28.28
C LEU A 3 -3.15 21.42 -27.55
N ALA A 4 -2.30 20.46 -27.89
CA ALA A 4 -2.27 19.15 -27.23
C ALA A 4 -1.68 19.24 -25.82
N ILE A 5 -0.64 20.07 -25.64
CA ILE A 5 -0.03 20.35 -24.32
C ILE A 5 -1.04 21.02 -23.40
N THR A 6 -1.77 22.03 -23.90
CA THR A 6 -2.81 22.73 -23.13
C THR A 6 -3.93 21.78 -22.69
N LYS A 7 -4.39 20.89 -23.57
CA LYS A 7 -5.41 19.89 -23.26
C LYS A 7 -4.95 18.91 -22.16
N ASN A 8 -3.73 18.40 -22.28
CA ASN A 8 -3.15 17.51 -21.30
C ASN A 8 -2.93 18.20 -19.94
N THR A 9 -2.61 19.50 -19.94
CA THR A 9 -2.47 20.29 -18.69
C THR A 9 -3.79 20.41 -17.97
N VAL A 10 -4.88 20.81 -18.67
CA VAL A 10 -6.22 20.91 -18.09
C VAL A 10 -6.69 19.57 -17.54
N GLU A 11 -6.44 18.50 -18.27
CA GLU A 11 -6.85 17.16 -17.86
C GLU A 11 -6.09 16.66 -16.64
N LEU A 12 -4.77 16.94 -16.56
CA LEU A 12 -3.99 16.64 -15.35
C LEU A 12 -4.53 17.39 -14.13
N GLU A 13 -4.84 18.68 -14.28
CA GLU A 13 -5.41 19.49 -13.19
C GLU A 13 -6.75 18.93 -12.69
N GLN A 14 -7.59 18.44 -13.61
CA GLN A 14 -8.85 17.78 -13.25
C GLN A 14 -8.64 16.50 -12.47
N LEU A 15 -7.71 15.64 -12.90
CA LEU A 15 -7.38 14.39 -12.20
C LEU A 15 -6.75 14.66 -10.82
N GLU A 16 -5.88 15.65 -10.71
CA GLU A 16 -5.33 16.07 -9.41
C GLU A 16 -6.41 16.63 -8.47
N SER A 17 -7.41 17.33 -9.01
CA SER A 17 -8.58 17.80 -8.24
C SER A 17 -9.38 16.63 -7.66
N VAL A 18 -9.61 15.56 -8.46
CA VAL A 18 -10.24 14.33 -7.98
C VAL A 18 -9.45 13.71 -6.83
N ILE A 19 -8.13 13.64 -6.95
CA ILE A 19 -7.27 13.12 -5.87
C ILE A 19 -7.41 13.96 -4.59
N LYS A 20 -7.33 15.29 -4.69
CA LYS A 20 -7.47 16.21 -3.54
C LYS A 20 -8.81 16.07 -2.83
N GLN A 21 -9.91 15.97 -3.60
CA GLN A 21 -11.27 15.87 -3.06
C GLN A 21 -11.57 14.51 -2.45
N ASN A 22 -10.95 13.45 -2.98
CA ASN A 22 -11.28 12.07 -2.65
C ASN A 22 -10.14 11.31 -1.97
N ILE A 23 -9.24 12.01 -1.26
CA ILE A 23 -8.07 11.36 -0.65
C ILE A 23 -8.45 10.24 0.35
N GLY A 24 -9.68 10.26 0.88
CA GLY A 24 -10.28 9.18 1.67
C GLY A 24 -11.03 8.13 0.84
N ALA A 25 -11.34 8.40 -0.42
CA ALA A 25 -12.06 7.52 -1.33
C ALA A 25 -11.07 6.75 -2.21
N PHE A 26 -10.58 5.64 -1.72
CA PHE A 26 -9.50 4.83 -2.32
C PHE A 26 -9.73 4.48 -3.81
N TYR A 27 -10.99 4.34 -4.22
CA TYR A 27 -11.36 3.99 -5.60
C TYR A 27 -11.09 5.14 -6.57
N GLU A 28 -11.61 6.33 -6.27
CA GLU A 28 -11.45 7.51 -7.13
C GLU A 28 -9.98 7.94 -7.23
N VAL A 29 -9.28 7.94 -6.10
CA VAL A 29 -7.84 8.23 -6.07
C VAL A 29 -7.06 7.19 -6.89
N GLY A 30 -7.40 5.91 -6.75
CA GLY A 30 -6.77 4.83 -7.50
C GLY A 30 -6.97 4.97 -9.00
N ARG A 31 -8.18 5.32 -9.46
CA ARG A 31 -8.47 5.56 -10.88
C ARG A 31 -7.72 6.76 -11.42
N ALA A 32 -7.73 7.89 -10.72
CA ALA A 32 -7.00 9.09 -11.14
C ALA A 32 -5.49 8.82 -11.24
N LEU A 33 -4.90 8.13 -10.26
CA LEU A 33 -3.49 7.74 -10.31
C LEU A 33 -3.18 6.79 -11.47
N MET A 34 -4.07 5.84 -11.75
CA MET A 34 -3.94 4.92 -12.87
C MET A 34 -3.92 5.67 -14.20
N GLU A 35 -4.84 6.60 -14.40
CA GLU A 35 -4.92 7.39 -15.63
C GLU A 35 -3.70 8.31 -15.82
N ILE A 36 -3.27 9.00 -14.77
CA ILE A 36 -2.04 9.83 -14.80
C ILE A 36 -0.82 8.98 -15.18
N ARG A 37 -0.71 7.76 -14.64
CA ARG A 37 0.39 6.83 -14.93
C ARG A 37 0.35 6.35 -16.38
N ASP A 38 -0.80 5.81 -16.80
CA ASP A 38 -0.93 5.10 -18.09
C ASP A 38 -0.83 6.06 -19.28
N ARG A 39 -1.24 7.30 -19.09
CA ARG A 39 -1.11 8.37 -20.09
C ARG A 39 0.19 9.17 -19.98
N GLY A 40 1.01 8.91 -18.99
CA GLY A 40 2.30 9.62 -18.82
C GLY A 40 2.16 11.09 -18.45
N LEU A 41 0.99 11.57 -17.96
CA LEU A 41 0.74 12.99 -17.69
C LEU A 41 1.73 13.60 -16.68
N TYR A 42 2.22 12.80 -15.74
CA TYR A 42 3.26 13.22 -14.78
C TYR A 42 4.57 13.61 -15.47
N LYS A 43 4.88 12.99 -16.63
CA LYS A 43 6.09 13.25 -17.42
C LYS A 43 5.85 14.40 -18.38
N ASP A 44 4.79 14.33 -19.18
CA ASP A 44 4.53 15.26 -20.30
C ASP A 44 4.18 16.67 -19.83
N VAL A 45 3.52 16.78 -18.66
CA VAL A 45 3.04 18.08 -18.13
C VAL A 45 3.98 18.61 -17.05
N LEU A 46 4.47 17.76 -16.15
CA LEU A 46 5.22 18.17 -14.96
C LEU A 46 6.72 17.83 -15.04
N GLY A 47 7.16 17.09 -16.07
CA GLY A 47 8.57 16.75 -16.27
C GLY A 47 9.17 15.76 -15.28
N PHE A 48 8.35 15.00 -14.54
CA PHE A 48 8.88 13.95 -13.66
C PHE A 48 9.40 12.78 -14.49
N GLU A 49 10.57 12.26 -14.14
CA GLU A 49 11.15 11.11 -14.84
C GLU A 49 10.38 9.81 -14.59
N THR A 50 9.83 9.64 -13.37
CA THR A 50 9.12 8.43 -12.96
C THR A 50 7.80 8.77 -12.28
N PHE A 51 6.84 7.86 -12.41
CA PHE A 51 5.56 7.96 -11.72
C PHE A 51 5.71 7.94 -10.19
N GLU A 52 6.67 7.17 -9.67
CA GLU A 52 6.98 7.11 -8.25
C GLU A 52 7.50 8.45 -7.70
N ALA A 53 8.36 9.14 -8.47
CA ALA A 53 8.84 10.47 -8.09
C ALA A 53 7.69 11.49 -8.06
N TYR A 54 6.78 11.43 -9.03
CA TYR A 54 5.55 12.22 -9.04
C TYR A 54 4.70 11.96 -7.79
N CYS A 55 4.37 10.68 -7.51
CA CYS A 55 3.55 10.31 -6.36
C CYS A 55 4.17 10.75 -5.03
N LYS A 56 5.48 10.60 -4.88
CA LYS A 56 6.18 11.00 -3.67
C LYS A 56 6.21 12.52 -3.50
N SER A 57 6.51 13.26 -4.57
CA SER A 57 6.64 14.72 -4.53
C SER A 57 5.30 15.44 -4.34
N ARG A 58 4.24 15.01 -5.06
CA ARG A 58 2.95 15.72 -5.04
C ARG A 58 2.02 15.29 -3.90
N TRP A 59 2.09 14.02 -3.47
CA TRP A 59 1.11 13.40 -2.58
C TRP A 59 1.72 12.77 -1.33
N ASP A 60 3.05 12.75 -1.21
CA ASP A 60 3.81 12.00 -0.19
C ASP A 60 3.47 10.50 -0.18
N PHE A 61 2.99 9.96 -1.31
CA PHE A 61 2.70 8.54 -1.45
C PHE A 61 3.99 7.79 -1.80
N ASN A 62 4.29 6.76 -1.01
CA ASN A 62 5.33 5.82 -1.43
C ASN A 62 4.82 4.90 -2.55
N ARG A 63 5.76 4.28 -3.29
CA ARG A 63 5.46 3.38 -4.40
C ARG A 63 4.41 2.33 -4.03
N ALA A 64 4.61 1.64 -2.90
CA ALA A 64 3.73 0.54 -2.51
C ALA A 64 2.29 1.03 -2.23
N TYR A 65 2.12 2.22 -1.70
CA TYR A 65 0.80 2.80 -1.44
C TYR A 65 0.11 3.23 -2.73
N ALA A 66 0.80 3.95 -3.62
CA ALA A 66 0.24 4.37 -4.90
C ALA A 66 -0.23 3.16 -5.75
N TYR A 67 0.61 2.13 -5.88
CA TYR A 67 0.23 0.93 -6.63
C TYR A 67 -0.87 0.09 -5.95
N ARG A 68 -0.99 0.14 -4.62
CA ARG A 68 -2.13 -0.48 -3.93
C ARG A 68 -3.44 0.22 -4.25
N LEU A 69 -3.47 1.55 -4.28
CA LEU A 69 -4.66 2.30 -4.67
C LEU A 69 -5.08 1.99 -6.10
N ILE A 70 -4.13 1.96 -7.04
CA ILE A 70 -4.39 1.57 -8.43
C ILE A 70 -4.93 0.14 -8.51
N GLY A 71 -4.28 -0.83 -7.86
CA GLY A 71 -4.74 -2.22 -7.84
C GLY A 71 -6.12 -2.37 -7.19
N SER A 72 -6.42 -1.55 -6.17
CA SER A 72 -7.75 -1.53 -5.55
C SER A 72 -8.83 -1.00 -6.49
N ALA A 73 -8.54 0.03 -7.27
CA ALA A 73 -9.45 0.55 -8.28
C ALA A 73 -9.73 -0.50 -9.37
N GLN A 74 -8.70 -1.19 -9.85
CA GLN A 74 -8.85 -2.29 -10.83
C GLN A 74 -9.73 -3.43 -10.29
N VAL A 75 -9.59 -3.81 -9.02
CA VAL A 75 -10.46 -4.81 -8.39
C VAL A 75 -11.91 -4.33 -8.35
N VAL A 76 -12.16 -3.08 -7.94
CA VAL A 76 -13.51 -2.52 -7.92
C VAL A 76 -14.12 -2.50 -9.32
N ASP A 77 -13.37 -2.08 -10.34
CA ASP A 77 -13.81 -2.11 -11.75
C ASP A 77 -14.14 -3.54 -12.20
N ALA A 78 -13.37 -4.54 -11.78
CA ALA A 78 -13.59 -5.94 -12.13
C ALA A 78 -14.85 -6.53 -11.48
N VAL A 79 -15.19 -6.14 -10.23
CA VAL A 79 -16.33 -6.70 -9.49
C VAL A 79 -17.62 -5.87 -9.66
N SER A 80 -17.55 -4.59 -10.02
CA SER A 80 -18.72 -3.73 -10.21
C SER A 80 -19.78 -4.30 -11.16
N PRO A 81 -19.43 -4.95 -12.29
CA PRO A 81 -20.41 -5.49 -13.22
C PRO A 81 -21.32 -6.60 -12.65
N ILE A 82 -20.98 -7.18 -11.50
CA ILE A 82 -21.79 -8.22 -10.85
C ILE A 82 -23.12 -7.64 -10.31
N GLY A 83 -23.20 -6.32 -10.11
CA GLY A 83 -24.41 -5.65 -9.59
C GLY A 83 -24.69 -5.85 -8.11
N ILE A 84 -23.71 -6.34 -7.35
CA ILE A 84 -23.77 -6.49 -5.88
C ILE A 84 -22.96 -5.40 -5.18
N GLN A 85 -22.99 -5.39 -3.85
CA GLN A 85 -22.19 -4.46 -3.05
C GLN A 85 -20.72 -4.49 -3.48
N ILE A 86 -20.14 -3.32 -3.75
CA ILE A 86 -18.71 -3.16 -4.07
C ILE A 86 -17.87 -3.06 -2.78
N PRO A 87 -16.54 -3.32 -2.85
CA PRO A 87 -15.64 -3.11 -1.71
C PRO A 87 -15.72 -1.69 -1.16
N SER A 88 -15.89 -1.55 0.15
CA SER A 88 -16.02 -0.25 0.82
C SER A 88 -14.68 0.37 1.24
N ASN A 89 -13.60 -0.39 1.20
CA ASN A 89 -12.26 0.08 1.55
C ASN A 89 -11.17 -0.75 0.88
N GLU A 90 -9.97 -0.16 0.78
CA GLU A 90 -8.81 -0.76 0.13
C GLU A 90 -8.38 -2.11 0.75
N ARG A 91 -8.59 -2.30 2.06
CA ARG A 91 -8.20 -3.56 2.72
C ARG A 91 -8.99 -4.77 2.22
N GLN A 92 -10.24 -4.58 1.82
CA GLN A 92 -11.09 -5.64 1.26
C GLN A 92 -10.62 -6.07 -0.13
N THR A 93 -10.00 -5.19 -0.91
CA THR A 93 -9.52 -5.50 -2.26
C THR A 93 -8.17 -6.21 -2.29
N ARG A 94 -7.33 -6.07 -1.24
CA ARG A 94 -5.97 -6.64 -1.21
C ARG A 94 -5.90 -8.14 -1.49
N PRO A 95 -6.74 -8.98 -0.89
CA PRO A 95 -6.69 -10.42 -1.17
C PRO A 95 -7.06 -10.75 -2.62
N LEU A 96 -7.90 -9.91 -3.25
CA LEU A 96 -8.40 -10.09 -4.61
C LEU A 96 -7.39 -9.61 -5.67
N ALA A 97 -6.57 -8.62 -5.37
CA ALA A 97 -5.69 -7.94 -6.33
C ALA A 97 -4.71 -8.87 -7.07
N ARG A 98 -4.44 -10.05 -6.53
CA ARG A 98 -3.55 -11.08 -7.15
C ARG A 98 -4.28 -12.08 -8.03
N LEU A 99 -5.61 -12.04 -8.06
CA LEU A 99 -6.43 -12.96 -8.82
C LEU A 99 -6.75 -12.41 -10.20
N GLU A 100 -7.06 -13.32 -11.13
CA GLU A 100 -7.60 -12.92 -12.43
C GLU A 100 -9.01 -12.31 -12.27
N PRO A 101 -9.45 -11.42 -13.17
CA PRO A 101 -10.74 -10.73 -13.05
C PRO A 101 -11.96 -11.64 -12.87
N SER A 102 -11.95 -12.83 -13.48
CA SER A 102 -13.00 -13.83 -13.28
C SER A 102 -13.03 -14.38 -11.86
N GLN A 103 -11.86 -14.71 -11.33
CA GLN A 103 -11.71 -15.18 -9.95
C GLN A 103 -11.98 -14.07 -8.93
N GLN A 104 -11.65 -12.82 -9.25
CA GLN A 104 -12.00 -11.66 -8.39
C GLN A 104 -13.50 -11.56 -8.21
N ARG A 105 -14.27 -11.70 -9.30
CA ARG A 105 -15.74 -11.69 -9.27
C ARG A 105 -16.30 -12.84 -8.44
N GLU A 106 -15.87 -14.06 -8.71
CA GLU A 106 -16.29 -15.25 -7.97
C GLU A 106 -16.00 -15.12 -6.48
N ALA A 107 -14.78 -14.76 -6.13
CA ALA A 107 -14.37 -14.61 -4.74
C ALA A 107 -15.11 -13.48 -4.02
N TRP A 108 -15.35 -12.36 -4.70
CA TRP A 108 -16.11 -11.26 -4.12
C TRP A 108 -17.58 -11.61 -3.93
N GLN A 109 -18.22 -12.21 -4.92
CA GLN A 109 -19.60 -12.69 -4.82
C GLN A 109 -19.77 -13.64 -3.64
N LYS A 110 -18.92 -14.68 -3.56
CA LYS A 110 -18.92 -15.63 -2.43
C LYS A 110 -18.68 -14.93 -1.10
N ALA A 111 -17.79 -13.93 -1.05
CA ALA A 111 -17.52 -13.18 0.18
C ALA A 111 -18.73 -12.35 0.63
N VAL A 112 -19.50 -11.77 -0.28
CA VAL A 112 -20.74 -11.05 0.04
C VAL A 112 -21.84 -12.01 0.51
N GLU A 113 -22.03 -13.13 -0.19
CA GLU A 113 -23.05 -14.13 0.13
C GLU A 113 -22.81 -14.83 1.50
N THR A 114 -21.54 -15.05 1.87
CA THR A 114 -21.17 -15.75 3.10
C THR A 114 -20.74 -14.83 4.24
N ALA A 115 -20.89 -13.51 4.07
CA ALA A 115 -20.48 -12.51 5.06
C ALA A 115 -21.31 -12.64 6.36
N PRO A 116 -20.67 -12.81 7.51
CA PRO A 116 -21.37 -12.82 8.80
C PRO A 116 -22.11 -11.49 9.01
N GLU A 117 -23.39 -11.57 9.39
CA GLU A 117 -24.24 -10.38 9.61
C GLU A 117 -24.27 -9.39 8.44
N GLY A 118 -24.01 -9.85 7.20
CA GLY A 118 -23.92 -9.00 6.01
C GLY A 118 -22.71 -8.07 5.98
N LYS A 119 -21.76 -8.21 6.89
CA LYS A 119 -20.56 -7.36 6.98
C LYS A 119 -19.36 -8.05 6.33
N VAL A 120 -19.00 -7.63 5.13
CA VAL A 120 -17.78 -8.11 4.47
C VAL A 120 -16.55 -7.48 5.12
N THR A 121 -15.67 -8.30 5.70
CA THR A 121 -14.40 -7.85 6.26
C THR A 121 -13.22 -8.31 5.39
N ALA A 122 -12.08 -7.61 5.45
CA ALA A 122 -10.88 -8.01 4.73
C ALA A 122 -10.39 -9.42 5.14
N ALA A 123 -10.58 -9.82 6.40
CA ALA A 123 -10.24 -11.16 6.88
C ALA A 123 -11.15 -12.22 6.25
N HIS A 124 -12.46 -11.93 6.14
CA HIS A 124 -13.43 -12.81 5.49
C HIS A 124 -13.11 -12.98 4.00
N VAL A 125 -12.86 -11.89 3.27
CA VAL A 125 -12.41 -11.95 1.86
C VAL A 125 -11.14 -12.80 1.72
N SER A 126 -10.16 -12.60 2.60
CA SER A 126 -8.92 -13.39 2.57
C SER A 126 -9.17 -14.89 2.79
N LYS A 127 -10.13 -15.26 3.66
CA LYS A 127 -10.53 -16.66 3.87
C LYS A 127 -11.15 -17.25 2.60
N VAL A 128 -12.11 -16.56 2.00
CA VAL A 128 -12.78 -16.99 0.76
C VAL A 128 -11.79 -17.14 -0.39
N VAL A 129 -10.86 -16.19 -0.57
CA VAL A 129 -9.82 -16.29 -1.59
C VAL A 129 -8.96 -17.54 -1.40
N LYS A 130 -8.56 -17.87 -0.16
CA LYS A 130 -7.79 -19.09 0.11
C LYS A 130 -8.57 -20.36 -0.21
N GLU A 131 -9.86 -20.39 0.07
CA GLU A 131 -10.73 -21.52 -0.26
C GLU A 131 -10.82 -21.73 -1.77
N ILE A 132 -10.95 -20.67 -2.56
CA ILE A 132 -11.03 -20.73 -4.03
C ILE A 132 -9.70 -21.11 -4.66
N THR A 133 -8.59 -20.55 -4.15
CA THR A 133 -7.26 -20.80 -4.72
C THR A 133 -6.61 -22.11 -4.25
N GLY A 134 -7.22 -22.80 -3.27
CA GLY A 134 -6.63 -23.98 -2.66
C GLY A 134 -5.35 -23.69 -1.86
N GLU A 135 -5.03 -22.41 -1.63
CA GLU A 135 -3.88 -22.05 -0.81
C GLU A 135 -4.12 -22.46 0.64
N GLN A 136 -3.41 -23.49 1.09
CA GLN A 136 -3.33 -23.77 2.52
C GLN A 136 -2.79 -22.54 3.25
N PRO A 137 -3.27 -22.23 4.46
CA PRO A 137 -2.72 -21.16 5.25
C PRO A 137 -1.21 -21.42 5.35
N LYS A 138 -0.39 -20.58 4.69
CA LYS A 138 1.03 -20.55 5.02
C LYS A 138 1.06 -20.38 6.53
N ASN A 139 1.63 -21.36 7.22
CA ASN A 139 1.77 -21.34 8.67
C ASN A 139 2.05 -19.90 9.07
N LYS A 140 1.10 -19.32 9.82
CA LYS A 140 1.34 -18.04 10.48
C LYS A 140 2.75 -18.20 11.06
N PRO A 141 3.73 -17.33 10.74
CA PRO A 141 5.01 -17.45 11.43
C PRO A 141 4.63 -17.60 12.89
N GLU A 142 5.12 -18.65 13.53
CA GLU A 142 4.86 -18.90 14.95
C GLU A 142 4.94 -17.56 15.65
N PRO A 143 3.97 -17.20 16.52
CA PRO A 143 4.03 -15.94 17.23
C PRO A 143 5.47 -15.85 17.74
N LYS A 144 6.22 -14.87 17.25
CA LYS A 144 7.58 -14.64 17.75
C LYS A 144 7.44 -14.74 19.25
N PRO A 145 8.27 -15.57 19.93
CA PRO A 145 8.11 -15.80 21.34
C PRO A 145 7.83 -14.45 21.98
N THR A 146 6.72 -14.34 22.68
CA THR A 146 6.34 -13.14 23.41
C THR A 146 7.56 -12.77 24.22
N ILE A 147 8.22 -11.71 23.81
CA ILE A 147 9.36 -11.18 24.55
C ILE A 147 8.76 -10.89 25.92
N PRO A 148 9.29 -11.50 27.00
CA PRO A 148 8.78 -11.22 28.33
C PRO A 148 8.81 -9.71 28.54
N GLU A 149 7.85 -9.17 29.27
CA GLU A 149 7.67 -7.74 29.54
C GLU A 149 9.03 -7.05 29.69
N HIS A 150 9.36 -6.21 28.72
CA HIS A 150 10.66 -5.57 28.63
C HIS A 150 10.81 -4.60 29.79
N ASN A 151 11.78 -4.88 30.65
CA ASN A 151 12.37 -3.90 31.53
C ASN A 151 13.02 -2.82 30.64
N GLU A 152 12.74 -1.53 30.85
CA GLU A 152 13.21 -0.41 30.00
C GLU A 152 14.73 -0.45 29.76
N ASP A 153 15.50 -0.93 30.73
CA ASP A 153 16.96 -1.11 30.63
C ASP A 153 17.38 -2.21 29.63
N SER A 154 16.57 -3.27 29.46
CA SER A 154 16.87 -4.33 28.51
C SER A 154 16.59 -3.91 27.06
N ASP A 155 15.68 -2.99 26.85
CA ASP A 155 15.31 -2.48 25.53
C ASP A 155 16.40 -1.55 24.97
N ALA A 156 16.94 -0.67 25.81
CA ALA A 156 18.07 0.21 25.45
C ALA A 156 19.31 -0.59 25.04
N LEU A 157 19.67 -1.63 25.81
CA LEU A 157 20.80 -2.51 25.52
C LEU A 157 20.58 -3.33 24.23
N PHE A 158 19.34 -3.79 23.98
CA PHE A 158 18.99 -4.49 22.74
C PHE A 158 19.17 -3.57 21.52
N HIS A 159 18.67 -2.34 21.58
CA HIS A 159 18.82 -1.36 20.52
C HIS A 159 20.27 -0.98 20.29
N LEU A 160 21.05 -0.79 21.35
CA LEU A 160 22.48 -0.50 21.28
C LEU A 160 23.26 -1.65 20.60
N LYS A 161 23.01 -2.92 20.97
CA LYS A 161 23.63 -4.09 20.33
C LYS A 161 23.27 -4.22 18.86
N ARG A 162 22.01 -3.93 18.51
CA ARG A 162 21.53 -3.96 17.12
C ARG A 162 22.18 -2.85 16.28
N TRP A 163 22.25 -1.65 16.84
CA TRP A 163 22.95 -0.51 16.22
C TRP A 163 24.43 -0.81 16.05
N TRP A 164 25.10 -1.30 17.08
CA TRP A 164 26.52 -1.69 17.07
C TRP A 164 26.88 -2.66 15.94
N LYS A 165 26.04 -3.65 15.67
CA LYS A 165 26.23 -4.60 14.55
C LYS A 165 26.15 -3.94 13.18
N LYS A 166 25.40 -2.85 13.04
CA LYS A 166 25.20 -2.12 11.77
C LYS A 166 26.21 -1.01 11.53
N THR A 167 26.96 -0.60 12.55
CA THR A 167 27.85 0.55 12.52
C THR A 167 29.22 0.18 11.94
N THR A 168 29.87 1.15 11.26
CA THR A 168 31.22 0.98 10.71
C THR A 168 32.28 0.90 11.82
N LYS A 169 33.48 0.36 11.49
CA LYS A 169 34.60 0.33 12.43
C LYS A 169 35.03 1.74 12.89
N LYS A 170 34.85 2.74 12.00
CA LYS A 170 35.18 4.14 12.31
C LYS A 170 34.21 4.71 13.35
N ASP A 171 32.91 4.54 13.15
CA ASP A 171 31.91 5.06 14.07
C ASP A 171 31.96 4.38 15.44
N ARG A 172 32.32 3.09 15.47
CA ARG A 172 32.54 2.37 16.75
C ARG A 172 33.70 2.94 17.57
N ARG A 173 34.77 3.35 16.90
CA ARG A 173 35.90 4.01 17.59
C ARG A 173 35.49 5.34 18.18
N VAL A 174 34.80 6.18 17.40
CA VAL A 174 34.30 7.48 17.85
C VAL A 174 33.40 7.31 19.08
N PHE A 175 32.48 6.33 19.02
CA PHE A 175 31.60 6.05 20.16
C PHE A 175 32.36 5.59 21.42
N ILE A 176 33.38 4.73 21.28
CA ILE A 176 34.19 4.29 22.41
C ILE A 176 35.03 5.43 23.00
N GLU A 177 35.56 6.34 22.18
CA GLU A 177 36.26 7.53 22.63
C GLU A 177 35.32 8.46 23.40
N TRP A 178 34.16 8.71 22.89
CA TRP A 178 33.11 9.51 23.54
C TRP A 178 32.70 8.93 24.91
N THR A 179 32.46 7.61 25.02
CA THR A 179 32.12 6.98 26.32
C THR A 179 33.23 7.11 27.37
N LYS A 180 34.50 7.13 26.95
CA LYS A 180 35.63 7.37 27.88
C LYS A 180 35.70 8.81 28.35
N GLU A 181 35.38 9.78 27.49
CA GLU A 181 35.34 11.21 27.82
C GLU A 181 34.20 11.52 28.80
N GLU A 182 33.03 10.85 28.65
CA GLU A 182 31.89 10.97 29.55
C GLU A 182 32.04 10.20 30.87
N GLY A 183 33.13 9.45 31.07
CA GLY A 183 33.38 8.71 32.29
C GLY A 183 32.56 7.45 32.50
N LEU A 184 32.03 6.86 31.36
CA LEU A 184 31.22 5.66 31.31
C LEU A 184 32.05 4.39 31.08
#